data_f1c352ace659c2a7205794ecaf9bc292
#
_entry.id   f1c352ace659c2a7205794ecaf9bc292
#
_cell.length_a   1.000
_cell.length_b   1.000
_cell.length_c   1.000
_cell.angle_alpha   90.00
_cell.angle_beta   90.00
_cell.angle_gamma   90.00
#
_symmetry.space_group_name_H-M   'P 1'
#
loop_
_entity.id
_entity.type
_entity.pdbx_description
1 polymer ?
#
loop_
_entity_poly.entity_id
_entity_poly.type
_entity_poly.pdbx_seq_one_letter_code
_entity_poly.pdbx_strand_id
1 'polypeptide(L)'
;MPGYQLSASGQHLPSTQAAAPIVRSWERCASAAADLHDDPVALRHGDLQERLEQHACVLRAAQPEIETLAGMVASASSLVLLADASGVILQASGNTGFLQRADHVALRPGVSWAENHRGTNAIGTALIEAAALRVHGAEHFLRRNQILSCHAAPIRSPRGEILGVLDISGDAGRMHAYALSLASMCARQVANRVIEQAGERCLYLVFHKQASLLDSVERGLLLARTPGRVHTPQGAPFHAVLRQGGHARSLPA
;
A
#
# COMPACT_ATOMS: atom_id res chain seq x y z
N MET A 1 8.82 -7.42 -29.11
CA MET A 1 7.49 -7.79 -28.60
C MET A 1 7.64 -9.15 -27.94
N PRO A 2 7.67 -9.31 -26.60
CA PRO A 2 7.64 -10.63 -25.99
C PRO A 2 6.22 -11.18 -26.13
N GLY A 3 6.13 -12.34 -26.81
CA GLY A 3 4.87 -12.95 -27.19
C GLY A 3 4.14 -13.56 -26.01
N TYR A 4 2.90 -13.14 -25.80
CA TYR A 4 1.93 -13.87 -25.02
C TYR A 4 1.31 -14.95 -25.90
N GLN A 5 1.48 -16.19 -25.53
CA GLN A 5 0.70 -17.28 -26.12
C GLN A 5 -0.54 -17.49 -25.26
N LEU A 6 -1.72 -17.26 -25.85
CA LEU A 6 -2.99 -17.70 -25.27
C LEU A 6 -3.11 -19.20 -25.52
N SER A 7 -3.42 -19.97 -24.48
CA SER A 7 -3.90 -21.34 -24.68
C SER A 7 -5.25 -21.31 -25.41
N ALA A 8 -5.63 -22.40 -26.07
CA ALA A 8 -6.91 -22.53 -26.76
C ALA A 8 -8.16 -22.31 -25.88
N SER A 9 -7.98 -22.22 -24.55
CA SER A 9 -8.99 -21.92 -23.51
C SER A 9 -8.97 -20.46 -23.04
N GLY A 10 -8.14 -19.57 -23.63
CA GLY A 10 -8.08 -18.14 -23.23
C GLY A 10 -7.33 -17.88 -21.91
N GLN A 11 -6.67 -18.88 -21.33
CA GLN A 11 -5.92 -18.75 -20.10
C GLN A 11 -4.54 -18.11 -20.34
N HIS A 12 -4.15 -17.18 -19.44
CA HIS A 12 -2.82 -16.59 -19.44
C HIS A 12 -1.76 -17.64 -19.12
N LEU A 13 -0.87 -17.92 -20.09
CA LEU A 13 0.36 -18.66 -19.78
C LEU A 13 1.38 -17.70 -19.17
N PRO A 14 2.07 -18.10 -18.07
CA PRO A 14 3.08 -17.27 -17.45
C PRO A 14 4.18 -16.93 -18.46
N SER A 15 4.46 -15.64 -18.65
CA SER A 15 5.66 -15.24 -19.36
C SER A 15 6.86 -15.55 -18.47
N THR A 16 7.93 -16.10 -19.04
CA THR A 16 9.18 -16.39 -18.35
C THR A 16 9.86 -15.14 -17.74
N GLN A 17 9.27 -13.96 -17.92
CA GLN A 17 9.80 -12.67 -17.46
C GLN A 17 8.98 -12.03 -16.31
N ALA A 18 7.82 -12.59 -15.94
CA ALA A 18 7.02 -12.04 -14.84
C ALA A 18 7.70 -12.34 -13.49
N ALA A 19 7.59 -11.39 -12.54
CA ALA A 19 8.09 -11.57 -11.17
C ALA A 19 7.37 -12.72 -10.46
N ALA A 20 8.07 -13.46 -9.60
CA ALA A 20 7.52 -14.63 -8.91
C ALA A 20 6.18 -14.38 -8.17
N PRO A 21 5.94 -13.22 -7.51
CA PRO A 21 4.63 -12.92 -6.93
C PRO A 21 3.49 -12.86 -7.96
N ILE A 22 3.76 -12.36 -9.17
CA ILE A 22 2.77 -12.28 -10.25
C ILE A 22 2.42 -13.68 -10.76
N VAL A 23 3.42 -14.54 -10.93
CA VAL A 23 3.21 -15.93 -11.36
C VAL A 23 2.32 -16.68 -10.36
N ARG A 24 2.64 -16.58 -9.05
CA ARG A 24 1.82 -17.18 -7.99
C ARG A 24 0.39 -16.64 -7.97
N SER A 25 0.22 -15.35 -8.20
CA SER A 25 -1.09 -14.73 -8.30
C SER A 25 -1.87 -15.27 -9.50
N TRP A 26 -1.25 -15.41 -10.68
CA TRP A 26 -1.89 -16.01 -11.85
C TRP A 26 -2.34 -17.45 -11.59
N GLU A 27 -1.52 -18.26 -10.91
CA GLU A 27 -1.87 -19.64 -10.54
C GLU A 27 -3.10 -19.67 -9.63
N ARG A 28 -3.16 -18.81 -8.60
CA ARG A 28 -4.33 -18.68 -7.71
C ARG A 28 -5.58 -18.23 -8.49
N CYS A 29 -5.43 -17.20 -9.33
CA CYS A 29 -6.54 -16.67 -10.12
C CYS A 29 -7.04 -17.66 -11.19
N ALA A 30 -6.16 -18.42 -11.80
CA ALA A 30 -6.54 -19.44 -12.79
C ALA A 30 -7.39 -20.55 -12.18
N SER A 31 -7.09 -20.98 -10.94
CA SER A 31 -7.89 -21.96 -10.22
C SER A 31 -9.27 -21.44 -9.77
N ALA A 32 -9.41 -20.12 -9.60
CA ALA A 32 -10.65 -19.43 -9.20
C ALA A 32 -11.34 -18.70 -10.37
N ALA A 33 -10.92 -18.94 -11.61
CA ALA A 33 -11.36 -18.15 -12.77
C ALA A 33 -12.88 -18.16 -13.02
N ALA A 34 -13.57 -19.23 -12.59
CA ALA A 34 -15.03 -19.32 -12.70
C ALA A 34 -15.77 -18.32 -11.78
N ASP A 35 -15.14 -17.88 -10.70
CA ASP A 35 -15.71 -16.98 -9.70
C ASP A 35 -15.33 -15.51 -9.94
N LEU A 36 -14.41 -15.27 -10.89
CA LEU A 36 -13.96 -13.91 -11.23
C LEU A 36 -14.88 -13.28 -12.27
N HIS A 37 -15.55 -12.22 -11.85
CA HIS A 37 -16.46 -11.46 -12.72
C HIS A 37 -15.89 -10.10 -13.10
N ASP A 38 -16.27 -9.65 -14.29
CA ASP A 38 -15.88 -8.31 -14.76
C ASP A 38 -16.58 -7.21 -13.95
N ASP A 39 -17.77 -7.47 -13.41
CA ASP A 39 -18.51 -6.51 -12.62
C ASP A 39 -17.81 -6.22 -11.28
N PRO A 40 -17.63 -4.95 -10.92
CA PRO A 40 -16.96 -4.57 -9.69
C PRO A 40 -17.82 -4.91 -8.46
N VAL A 41 -17.23 -5.61 -7.50
CA VAL A 41 -17.83 -5.78 -6.18
C VAL A 41 -17.67 -4.46 -5.41
N ALA A 42 -18.79 -3.77 -5.21
CA ALA A 42 -18.83 -2.47 -4.54
C ALA A 42 -19.72 -2.51 -3.29
N LEU A 43 -19.28 -1.82 -2.25
CA LEU A 43 -20.06 -1.60 -1.03
C LEU A 43 -21.23 -0.67 -1.29
N ARG A 44 -22.32 -0.84 -0.54
CA ARG A 44 -23.38 0.15 -0.44
C ARG A 44 -22.85 1.38 0.30
N HIS A 45 -23.50 2.53 0.08
CA HIS A 45 -23.03 3.79 0.67
C HIS A 45 -22.92 3.73 2.21
N GLY A 46 -23.91 3.15 2.89
CA GLY A 46 -23.87 2.99 4.36
C GLY A 46 -22.71 2.13 4.85
N ASP A 47 -22.49 1.00 4.16
CA ASP A 47 -21.40 0.06 4.49
C ASP A 47 -20.02 0.71 4.28
N LEU A 48 -19.90 1.59 3.26
CA LEU A 48 -18.68 2.35 3.04
C LEU A 48 -18.45 3.38 4.15
N GLN A 49 -19.48 4.10 4.61
CA GLN A 49 -19.35 5.07 5.70
C GLN A 49 -18.89 4.39 7.00
N GLU A 50 -19.53 3.28 7.37
CA GLU A 50 -19.12 2.50 8.53
C GLU A 50 -17.65 2.04 8.43
N ARG A 51 -17.24 1.59 7.24
CA ARG A 51 -15.87 1.17 6.99
C ARG A 51 -14.87 2.32 7.09
N LEU A 52 -15.20 3.50 6.60
CA LEU A 52 -14.37 4.71 6.75
C LEU A 52 -14.20 5.10 8.23
N GLU A 53 -15.26 4.98 9.04
CA GLU A 53 -15.19 5.21 10.49
C GLU A 53 -14.28 4.18 11.17
N GLN A 54 -14.42 2.89 10.85
CA GLN A 54 -13.56 1.82 11.39
C GLN A 54 -12.07 2.05 11.07
N HIS A 55 -11.76 2.61 9.89
CA HIS A 55 -10.40 2.89 9.45
C HIS A 55 -9.94 4.34 9.64
N ALA A 56 -10.69 5.14 10.42
CA ALA A 56 -10.43 6.58 10.60
C ALA A 56 -9.00 6.90 11.09
N CYS A 57 -8.39 6.04 11.91
CA CYS A 57 -7.02 6.21 12.36
C CYS A 57 -6.02 6.12 11.20
N VAL A 58 -6.14 5.08 10.36
CA VAL A 58 -5.26 4.89 9.21
C VAL A 58 -5.48 5.99 8.16
N LEU A 59 -6.74 6.37 7.92
CA LEU A 59 -7.09 7.46 7.00
C LEU A 59 -6.44 8.79 7.43
N ARG A 60 -6.56 9.16 8.71
CA ARG A 60 -5.91 10.38 9.23
C ARG A 60 -4.39 10.32 9.13
N ALA A 61 -3.79 9.16 9.41
CA ALA A 61 -2.35 8.99 9.29
C ALA A 61 -1.86 9.05 7.84
N ALA A 62 -2.68 8.57 6.90
CA ALA A 62 -2.34 8.52 5.48
C ALA A 62 -2.58 9.84 4.74
N GLN A 63 -3.50 10.69 5.22
CA GLN A 63 -3.92 11.89 4.52
C GLN A 63 -2.77 12.79 4.04
N PRO A 64 -1.78 13.19 4.87
CA PRO A 64 -0.69 14.06 4.43
C PRO A 64 0.20 13.40 3.36
N GLU A 65 0.39 12.09 3.46
CA GLU A 65 1.22 11.34 2.50
C GLU A 65 0.49 11.20 1.15
N ILE A 66 -0.82 10.95 1.18
CA ILE A 66 -1.65 10.89 -0.03
C ILE A 66 -1.67 12.23 -0.75
N GLU A 67 -1.83 13.34 -0.03
CA GLU A 67 -1.81 14.70 -0.61
C GLU A 67 -0.45 15.01 -1.25
N THR A 68 0.63 14.69 -0.56
CA THR A 68 2.00 14.87 -1.06
C THR A 68 2.25 14.06 -2.32
N LEU A 69 1.91 12.76 -2.29
CA LEU A 69 2.05 11.87 -3.44
C LEU A 69 1.17 12.30 -4.62
N ALA A 70 -0.09 12.65 -4.36
CA ALA A 70 -1.00 13.11 -5.41
C ALA A 70 -0.44 14.34 -6.13
N GLY A 71 0.19 15.27 -5.39
CA GLY A 71 0.92 16.41 -5.96
C GLY A 71 2.10 15.98 -6.83
N MET A 72 2.90 15.01 -6.38
CA MET A 72 4.08 14.51 -7.11
C MET A 72 3.69 13.78 -8.41
N VAL A 73 2.59 13.03 -8.42
CA VAL A 73 2.16 12.22 -9.56
C VAL A 73 1.08 12.89 -10.42
N ALA A 74 0.66 14.10 -10.09
CA ALA A 74 -0.41 14.83 -10.79
C ALA A 74 -0.15 14.97 -12.30
N SER A 75 1.11 15.21 -12.69
CA SER A 75 1.52 15.35 -14.10
C SER A 75 1.49 14.03 -14.88
N ALA A 76 1.49 12.89 -14.19
CA ALA A 76 1.60 11.56 -14.78
C ALA A 76 0.25 10.89 -15.08
N SER A 77 -0.86 11.59 -15.00
CA SER A 77 -2.19 10.97 -15.13
C SER A 77 -2.34 9.75 -14.22
N SER A 78 -2.10 9.93 -12.93
CA SER A 78 -2.07 8.86 -11.93
C SER A 78 -2.98 9.17 -10.75
N LEU A 79 -3.35 8.12 -10.03
CA LEU A 79 -4.09 8.16 -8.77
C LEU A 79 -3.23 7.58 -7.64
N VAL A 80 -3.41 8.13 -6.46
CA VAL A 80 -2.97 7.54 -5.20
C VAL A 80 -4.20 6.97 -4.51
N LEU A 81 -4.14 5.70 -4.16
CA LEU A 81 -5.23 4.96 -3.56
C LEU A 81 -4.82 4.44 -2.19
N LEU A 82 -5.75 4.46 -1.26
CA LEU A 82 -5.64 3.75 0.01
C LEU A 82 -6.72 2.67 0.05
N ALA A 83 -6.32 1.43 0.20
CA ALA A 83 -7.23 0.30 0.42
C ALA A 83 -7.03 -0.27 1.83
N ASP A 84 -8.08 -0.86 2.40
CA ASP A 84 -7.99 -1.58 3.66
C ASP A 84 -7.35 -2.98 3.50
N ALA A 85 -7.21 -3.71 4.59
CA ALA A 85 -6.64 -5.05 4.60
C ALA A 85 -7.50 -6.11 3.87
N SER A 86 -8.75 -5.79 3.51
CA SER A 86 -9.62 -6.64 2.70
C SER A 86 -9.57 -6.29 1.21
N GLY A 87 -8.82 -5.25 0.82
CA GLY A 87 -8.67 -4.79 -0.55
C GLY A 87 -9.77 -3.82 -1.01
N VAL A 88 -10.60 -3.29 -0.11
CA VAL A 88 -11.59 -2.27 -0.44
C VAL A 88 -10.91 -0.91 -0.47
N ILE A 89 -11.07 -0.18 -1.58
CA ILE A 89 -10.57 1.20 -1.69
C ILE A 89 -11.34 2.10 -0.74
N LEU A 90 -10.63 2.77 0.16
CA LEU A 90 -11.18 3.73 1.12
C LEU A 90 -11.09 5.16 0.58
N GLN A 91 -10.00 5.48 -0.11
CA GLN A 91 -9.72 6.82 -0.62
C GLN A 91 -9.01 6.76 -1.97
N ALA A 92 -9.32 7.72 -2.84
CA ALA A 92 -8.65 7.95 -4.11
C ALA A 92 -8.36 9.44 -4.27
N SER A 93 -7.13 9.80 -4.67
CA SER A 93 -6.71 11.18 -4.89
C SER A 93 -5.79 11.26 -6.10
N GLY A 94 -5.88 12.33 -6.90
CA GLY A 94 -4.99 12.54 -8.04
C GLY A 94 -5.64 13.32 -9.18
N ASN A 95 -5.14 13.12 -10.40
CA ASN A 95 -5.54 13.87 -11.59
C ASN A 95 -7.00 13.61 -11.98
N THR A 96 -7.82 14.67 -12.07
CA THR A 96 -9.25 14.59 -12.38
C THR A 96 -9.54 13.98 -13.75
N GLY A 97 -8.70 14.22 -14.75
CA GLY A 97 -8.85 13.64 -16.09
C GLY A 97 -8.57 12.13 -16.11
N PHE A 98 -7.72 11.63 -15.20
CA PHE A 98 -7.49 10.20 -15.03
C PHE A 98 -8.60 9.55 -14.17
N LEU A 99 -9.16 10.27 -13.20
CA LEU A 99 -10.29 9.79 -12.38
C LEU A 99 -11.47 9.32 -13.24
N GLN A 100 -11.83 10.08 -14.27
CA GLN A 100 -12.91 9.69 -15.19
C GLN A 100 -12.62 8.39 -15.94
N ARG A 101 -11.35 8.17 -16.35
CA ARG A 101 -10.92 6.90 -16.98
C ARG A 101 -10.82 5.76 -15.99
N ALA A 102 -10.39 6.06 -14.76
CA ALA A 102 -10.28 5.12 -13.66
C ALA A 102 -11.65 4.57 -13.22
N ASP A 103 -12.72 5.35 -13.38
CA ASP A 103 -14.09 4.87 -13.15
C ASP A 103 -14.48 3.70 -14.04
N HIS A 104 -14.00 3.65 -15.29
CA HIS A 104 -14.23 2.51 -16.20
C HIS A 104 -13.59 1.21 -15.70
N VAL A 105 -12.49 1.31 -14.97
CA VAL A 105 -11.82 0.17 -14.33
C VAL A 105 -12.18 0.04 -12.84
N ALA A 106 -13.07 0.90 -12.35
CA ALA A 106 -13.58 0.92 -10.97
C ALA A 106 -12.52 1.17 -9.89
N LEU A 107 -11.55 2.05 -10.16
CA LEU A 107 -10.58 2.56 -9.18
C LEU A 107 -11.20 3.72 -8.37
N ARG A 108 -12.17 3.40 -7.52
CA ARG A 108 -12.90 4.39 -6.71
C ARG A 108 -13.24 3.84 -5.32
N PRO A 109 -13.49 4.72 -4.32
CA PRO A 109 -13.88 4.30 -2.98
C PRO A 109 -15.09 3.36 -2.97
N GLY A 110 -15.06 2.39 -2.06
CA GLY A 110 -16.09 1.37 -1.88
C GLY A 110 -15.94 0.15 -2.77
N VAL A 111 -15.06 0.17 -3.78
CA VAL A 111 -14.85 -0.98 -4.67
C VAL A 111 -13.76 -1.89 -4.11
N SER A 112 -14.03 -3.20 -4.13
CA SER A 112 -13.05 -4.22 -3.75
C SER A 112 -12.09 -4.52 -4.90
N TRP A 113 -10.80 -4.43 -4.60
CA TRP A 113 -9.69 -4.85 -5.43
C TRP A 113 -8.96 -6.09 -4.85
N ALA A 114 -9.65 -6.83 -3.99
CA ALA A 114 -9.14 -8.12 -3.53
C ALA A 114 -8.89 -9.06 -4.72
N GLU A 115 -7.86 -9.89 -4.62
CA GLU A 115 -7.44 -10.78 -5.72
C GLU A 115 -8.55 -11.77 -6.11
N ASN A 116 -9.35 -12.25 -5.14
CA ASN A 116 -10.50 -13.13 -5.40
C ASN A 116 -11.68 -12.42 -6.11
N HIS A 117 -11.70 -11.09 -6.18
CA HIS A 117 -12.74 -10.34 -6.91
C HIS A 117 -12.25 -9.80 -8.25
N ARG A 118 -10.96 -9.43 -8.32
CA ARG A 118 -10.40 -8.71 -9.48
C ARG A 118 -9.26 -9.44 -10.17
N GLY A 119 -8.95 -10.67 -9.74
CA GLY A 119 -7.79 -11.38 -10.20
C GLY A 119 -6.48 -10.67 -9.85
N THR A 120 -5.40 -11.06 -10.49
CA THR A 120 -4.09 -10.43 -10.30
C THR A 120 -4.16 -8.92 -10.54
N ASN A 121 -3.87 -8.17 -9.49
CA ASN A 121 -3.80 -6.71 -9.46
C ASN A 121 -2.86 -6.28 -8.32
N ALA A 122 -2.34 -5.05 -8.34
CA ALA A 122 -1.32 -4.66 -7.37
C ALA A 122 -1.83 -4.65 -5.93
N ILE A 123 -3.04 -4.14 -5.66
CA ILE A 123 -3.62 -4.07 -4.30
C ILE A 123 -3.83 -5.48 -3.74
N GLY A 124 -4.61 -6.32 -4.42
CA GLY A 124 -4.95 -7.67 -3.93
C GLY A 124 -3.73 -8.57 -3.83
N THR A 125 -2.84 -8.53 -4.82
CA THR A 125 -1.62 -9.34 -4.81
C THR A 125 -0.64 -8.87 -3.73
N ALA A 126 -0.49 -7.54 -3.49
CA ALA A 126 0.36 -7.03 -2.39
C ALA A 126 -0.16 -7.43 -1.00
N LEU A 127 -1.48 -7.54 -0.82
CA LEU A 127 -2.10 -8.04 0.42
C LEU A 127 -1.75 -9.51 0.68
N ILE A 128 -1.89 -10.37 -0.33
CA ILE A 128 -1.63 -11.81 -0.21
C ILE A 128 -0.13 -12.09 -0.07
N GLU A 129 0.69 -11.48 -0.91
CA GLU A 129 2.15 -11.66 -0.87
C GLU A 129 2.80 -10.92 0.32
N ALA A 130 2.03 -10.07 1.00
CA ALA A 130 2.50 -9.23 2.08
C ALA A 130 3.78 -8.45 1.71
N ALA A 131 3.89 -8.00 0.46
CA ALA A 131 5.08 -7.36 -0.11
C ALA A 131 4.71 -6.22 -1.06
N ALA A 132 5.60 -5.24 -1.16
CA ALA A 132 5.46 -4.20 -2.17
C ALA A 132 5.74 -4.80 -3.55
N LEU A 133 4.86 -4.52 -4.52
CA LEU A 133 4.97 -5.04 -5.87
C LEU A 133 4.33 -4.12 -6.91
N ARG A 134 4.71 -4.34 -8.15
CA ARG A 134 4.12 -3.72 -9.34
C ARG A 134 3.31 -4.78 -10.12
N VAL A 135 2.17 -4.35 -10.65
CA VAL A 135 1.43 -5.08 -11.69
C VAL A 135 1.26 -4.14 -12.88
N HIS A 136 1.79 -4.52 -14.03
CA HIS A 136 1.88 -3.66 -15.21
C HIS A 136 1.21 -4.27 -16.43
N GLY A 137 0.34 -3.52 -17.09
CA GLY A 137 -0.23 -3.90 -18.38
C GLY A 137 -0.85 -5.31 -18.34
N ALA A 138 -0.34 -6.18 -19.20
CA ALA A 138 -0.82 -7.55 -19.35
C ALA A 138 -0.53 -8.48 -18.16
N GLU A 139 0.18 -8.02 -17.12
CA GLU A 139 0.29 -8.76 -15.85
C GLU A 139 -1.04 -8.78 -15.08
N HIS A 140 -1.95 -7.80 -15.33
CA HIS A 140 -3.30 -7.83 -14.78
C HIS A 140 -4.11 -8.99 -15.35
N PHE A 141 -4.81 -9.71 -14.48
CA PHE A 141 -5.63 -10.87 -14.88
C PHE A 141 -6.81 -10.46 -15.77
N LEU A 142 -7.56 -9.42 -15.36
CA LEU A 142 -8.67 -8.90 -16.16
C LEU A 142 -8.17 -8.01 -17.30
N ARG A 143 -8.60 -8.30 -18.52
CA ARG A 143 -8.17 -7.56 -19.73
C ARG A 143 -8.40 -6.06 -19.64
N ARG A 144 -9.53 -5.62 -19.08
CA ARG A 144 -9.85 -4.19 -18.95
C ARG A 144 -8.85 -3.44 -18.05
N ASN A 145 -8.19 -4.13 -17.11
CA ASN A 145 -7.20 -3.54 -16.22
C ASN A 145 -5.80 -3.44 -16.87
N GLN A 146 -5.61 -4.01 -18.05
CA GLN A 146 -4.30 -4.02 -18.75
C GLN A 146 -3.87 -2.64 -19.26
N ILE A 147 -4.75 -1.65 -19.22
CA ILE A 147 -4.41 -0.25 -19.48
C ILE A 147 -3.62 0.39 -18.31
N LEU A 148 -3.54 -0.29 -17.16
CA LEU A 148 -2.98 0.24 -15.93
C LEU A 148 -1.54 -0.24 -15.69
N SER A 149 -0.79 0.61 -14.99
CA SER A 149 0.42 0.24 -14.24
C SER A 149 0.19 0.64 -12.79
N CYS A 150 0.18 -0.34 -11.89
CA CYS A 150 -0.16 -0.18 -10.48
C CYS A 150 1.01 -0.58 -9.60
N HIS A 151 1.28 0.18 -8.54
CA HIS A 151 2.41 0.01 -7.65
C HIS A 151 1.92 0.07 -6.21
N ALA A 152 1.80 -1.08 -5.57
CA ALA A 152 1.20 -1.22 -4.26
C ALA A 152 2.22 -1.59 -3.19
N ALA A 153 2.08 -0.99 -2.01
CA ALA A 153 2.90 -1.28 -0.84
C ALA A 153 2.02 -1.45 0.40
N PRO A 154 2.16 -2.55 1.16
CA PRO A 154 1.38 -2.78 2.37
C PRO A 154 1.80 -1.85 3.50
N ILE A 155 0.81 -1.31 4.21
CA ILE A 155 0.97 -0.54 5.44
C ILE A 155 0.88 -1.53 6.60
N ARG A 156 1.92 -1.59 7.45
CA ARG A 156 2.00 -2.56 8.54
C ARG A 156 1.84 -1.92 9.90
N SER A 157 1.15 -2.62 10.79
CA SER A 157 1.14 -2.29 12.22
C SER A 157 2.50 -2.61 12.86
N PRO A 158 2.78 -2.11 14.08
CA PRO A 158 3.97 -2.51 14.86
C PRO A 158 4.07 -4.02 15.12
N ARG A 159 2.97 -4.74 15.03
CA ARG A 159 2.91 -6.20 15.19
C ARG A 159 3.12 -6.96 13.88
N GLY A 160 3.34 -6.24 12.78
CA GLY A 160 3.50 -6.82 11.45
C GLY A 160 2.20 -7.12 10.71
N GLU A 161 1.03 -6.87 11.32
CA GLU A 161 -0.28 -7.04 10.68
C GLU A 161 -0.45 -6.02 9.54
N ILE A 162 -1.11 -6.40 8.47
CA ILE A 162 -1.42 -5.47 7.38
C ILE A 162 -2.65 -4.64 7.76
N LEU A 163 -2.48 -3.32 7.84
CA LEU A 163 -3.54 -2.36 8.09
C LEU A 163 -4.26 -1.93 6.80
N GLY A 164 -3.58 -2.05 5.68
CA GLY A 164 -4.07 -1.65 4.36
C GLY A 164 -2.93 -1.62 3.35
N VAL A 165 -3.22 -1.05 2.19
CA VAL A 165 -2.28 -0.90 1.07
C VAL A 165 -2.35 0.51 0.54
N LEU A 166 -1.19 1.13 0.33
CA LEU A 166 -1.04 2.34 -0.47
C LEU A 166 -0.66 1.95 -1.90
N ASP A 167 -1.42 2.44 -2.88
CA ASP A 167 -1.19 2.14 -4.28
C ASP A 167 -1.07 3.42 -5.11
N ILE A 168 -0.18 3.41 -6.10
CA ILE A 168 -0.08 4.43 -7.14
C ILE A 168 -0.43 3.75 -8.46
N SER A 169 -1.60 4.09 -8.99
CA SER A 169 -2.13 3.56 -10.25
C SER A 169 -2.15 4.62 -11.33
N GLY A 170 -1.74 4.27 -12.54
CA GLY A 170 -1.74 5.16 -13.67
C GLY A 170 -1.77 4.44 -15.02
N ASP A 171 -1.68 5.22 -16.09
CA ASP A 171 -1.62 4.71 -17.45
C ASP A 171 -0.33 3.90 -17.67
N ALA A 172 -0.45 2.68 -18.18
CA ALA A 172 0.69 1.78 -18.43
C ALA A 172 1.76 2.40 -19.34
N GLY A 173 1.38 3.29 -20.24
CA GLY A 173 2.33 3.96 -21.16
C GLY A 173 3.06 5.17 -20.56
N ARG A 174 2.69 5.62 -19.33
CA ARG A 174 3.18 6.88 -18.76
C ARG A 174 3.70 6.77 -17.33
N MET A 175 3.81 5.58 -16.79
CA MET A 175 4.12 5.37 -15.37
C MET A 175 5.59 5.64 -15.04
N HIS A 176 5.83 6.26 -13.88
CA HIS A 176 7.17 6.57 -13.41
C HIS A 176 7.91 5.34 -12.87
N ALA A 177 9.18 5.20 -13.23
CA ALA A 177 10.05 4.10 -12.75
C ALA A 177 10.16 4.03 -11.21
N TYR A 178 9.97 5.16 -10.52
CA TYR A 178 10.12 5.26 -9.06
C TYR A 178 8.81 5.08 -8.28
N ALA A 179 7.68 4.82 -8.95
CA ALA A 179 6.36 4.77 -8.29
C ALA A 179 6.30 3.73 -7.16
N LEU A 180 6.90 2.55 -7.34
CA LEU A 180 6.96 1.51 -6.30
C LEU A 180 7.76 1.96 -5.07
N SER A 181 8.89 2.63 -5.29
CA SER A 181 9.71 3.17 -4.19
C SER A 181 8.96 4.27 -3.43
N LEU A 182 8.26 5.17 -4.15
CA LEU A 182 7.44 6.21 -3.54
C LEU A 182 6.30 5.59 -2.72
N ALA A 183 5.55 4.64 -3.28
CA ALA A 183 4.49 3.93 -2.56
C ALA A 183 5.01 3.25 -1.29
N SER A 184 6.19 2.59 -1.38
CA SER A 184 6.82 1.90 -0.25
C SER A 184 7.28 2.86 0.85
N MET A 185 7.87 3.99 0.48
CA MET A 185 8.29 5.02 1.44
C MET A 185 7.09 5.62 2.17
N CYS A 186 6.03 5.98 1.43
CA CYS A 186 4.84 6.57 2.01
C CYS A 186 4.04 5.56 2.85
N ALA A 187 3.93 4.30 2.42
CA ALA A 187 3.31 3.25 3.24
C ALA A 187 4.03 3.10 4.60
N ARG A 188 5.36 3.17 4.62
CA ARG A 188 6.16 3.16 5.86
C ARG A 188 5.91 4.40 6.70
N GLN A 189 5.83 5.58 6.07
CA GLN A 189 5.53 6.83 6.78
C GLN A 189 4.14 6.80 7.42
N VAL A 190 3.14 6.29 6.70
CA VAL A 190 1.79 6.07 7.26
C VAL A 190 1.85 5.14 8.47
N ALA A 191 2.58 4.01 8.37
CA ALA A 191 2.77 3.08 9.47
C ALA A 191 3.39 3.78 10.70
N ASN A 192 4.43 4.60 10.50
CA ASN A 192 5.05 5.39 11.57
C ASN A 192 4.05 6.37 12.21
N ARG A 193 3.24 7.08 11.42
CA ARG A 193 2.20 8.00 11.93
C ARG A 193 1.11 7.28 12.71
N VAL A 194 0.70 6.09 12.29
CA VAL A 194 -0.27 5.27 13.06
C VAL A 194 0.29 4.94 14.43
N ILE A 195 1.58 4.60 14.54
CA ILE A 195 2.25 4.36 15.82
C ILE A 195 2.27 5.64 16.67
N GLU A 196 2.64 6.77 16.08
CA GLU A 196 2.71 8.06 16.77
C GLU A 196 1.36 8.54 17.27
N GLN A 197 0.28 8.35 16.50
CA GLN A 197 -1.08 8.68 16.90
C GLN A 197 -1.63 7.77 18.02
N ALA A 198 -1.22 6.50 18.07
CA ALA A 198 -1.58 5.60 19.15
C ALA A 198 -0.90 5.97 20.49
N GLY A 199 0.06 6.88 20.44
CA GLY A 199 1.05 7.12 21.48
C GLY A 199 0.76 8.24 22.46
N GLU A 200 -0.44 8.85 22.53
CA GLU A 200 -0.71 9.93 23.51
C GLU A 200 -0.46 9.53 24.98
N ARG A 201 -0.38 8.23 25.27
CA ARG A 201 -0.04 7.66 26.61
C ARG A 201 1.09 6.62 26.57
N CYS A 202 1.85 6.56 25.47
CA CYS A 202 2.91 5.56 25.30
C CYS A 202 4.26 6.25 25.11
N LEU A 203 5.31 5.58 25.58
CA LEU A 203 6.67 5.93 25.21
C LEU A 203 7.02 5.17 23.92
N TYR A 204 7.61 5.83 22.97
CA TYR A 204 8.19 5.17 21.81
C TYR A 204 9.66 5.51 21.66
N LEU A 205 10.43 4.50 21.33
CA LEU A 205 11.85 4.59 21.07
C LEU A 205 12.03 4.74 19.56
N VAL A 206 12.66 5.82 19.14
CA VAL A 206 13.10 6.03 17.76
C VAL A 206 14.57 5.60 17.69
N PHE A 207 14.92 4.76 16.74
CA PHE A 207 16.32 4.31 16.61
C PHE A 207 16.73 4.16 15.14
N HIS A 208 18.02 4.41 14.87
CA HIS A 208 18.67 4.17 13.59
C HIS A 208 20.18 3.99 13.78
N LYS A 209 20.85 3.30 12.84
CA LYS A 209 22.33 3.15 12.86
C LYS A 209 23.08 4.46 12.68
N GLN A 210 22.44 5.43 11.98
CA GLN A 210 23.00 6.77 11.75
C GLN A 210 22.11 7.80 12.44
N ALA A 211 22.69 8.67 13.27
CA ALA A 211 21.95 9.68 14.02
C ALA A 211 21.16 10.65 13.11
N SER A 212 21.72 10.99 11.96
CA SER A 212 21.06 11.88 10.97
C SER A 212 19.78 11.31 10.36
N LEU A 213 19.53 10.01 10.49
CA LEU A 213 18.34 9.34 9.95
C LEU A 213 17.27 9.04 11.01
N LEU A 214 17.43 9.52 12.24
CA LEU A 214 16.42 9.37 13.30
C LEU A 214 15.08 10.04 12.96
N ASP A 215 15.08 11.07 12.13
CA ASP A 215 13.87 11.76 11.66
C ASP A 215 13.45 11.33 10.24
N SER A 216 14.14 10.35 9.65
CA SER A 216 13.81 9.81 8.33
C SER A 216 12.71 8.74 8.39
N VAL A 217 12.17 8.38 7.22
CA VAL A 217 11.21 7.27 7.08
C VAL A 217 11.83 5.89 7.36
N GLU A 218 13.16 5.79 7.36
CA GLU A 218 13.89 4.54 7.58
C GLU A 218 14.17 4.25 9.07
N ARG A 219 13.78 5.17 9.95
CA ARG A 219 13.90 4.98 11.40
C ARG A 219 13.11 3.77 11.88
N GLY A 220 13.63 3.06 12.86
CA GLY A 220 12.89 2.07 13.62
C GLY A 220 12.06 2.75 14.71
N LEU A 221 10.85 2.24 14.96
CA LEU A 221 9.99 2.67 16.06
C LEU A 221 9.64 1.47 16.93
N LEU A 222 9.84 1.61 18.23
CA LEU A 222 9.43 0.64 19.25
C LEU A 222 8.46 1.30 20.21
N LEU A 223 7.27 0.71 20.37
CA LEU A 223 6.23 1.21 21.28
C LEU A 223 6.31 0.49 22.63
N ALA A 224 6.43 1.24 23.72
CA ALA A 224 6.34 0.72 25.09
C ALA A 224 5.06 1.23 25.77
N ARG A 225 4.16 0.32 26.16
CA ARG A 225 2.85 0.67 26.80
C ARG A 225 2.92 0.93 28.30
N THR A 226 4.03 0.63 28.97
CA THR A 226 4.18 0.80 30.42
C THR A 226 5.41 1.66 30.72
N PRO A 227 5.36 2.61 31.66
CA PRO A 227 6.54 3.34 32.08
C PRO A 227 7.45 2.41 32.88
N GLY A 228 8.23 1.60 32.19
CA GLY A 228 9.35 0.86 32.76
C GLY A 228 10.65 1.60 32.44
N ARG A 229 11.67 1.43 33.28
CA ARG A 229 13.02 1.93 32.96
C ARG A 229 13.47 1.27 31.65
N VAL A 230 13.63 2.06 30.61
CA VAL A 230 14.30 1.60 29.39
C VAL A 230 15.78 1.59 29.69
N HIS A 231 16.33 0.41 29.93
CA HIS A 231 17.78 0.24 29.96
C HIS A 231 18.28 0.24 28.51
N THR A 232 18.98 1.29 28.11
CA THR A 232 19.79 1.23 26.88
C THR A 232 21.03 0.37 27.19
N PRO A 233 21.26 -0.72 26.43
CA PRO A 233 22.50 -1.47 26.55
C PRO A 233 23.67 -0.54 26.23
N GLN A 234 24.63 -0.41 27.15
CA GLN A 234 25.89 0.27 26.83
C GLN A 234 26.55 -0.46 25.67
N GLY A 235 26.87 0.29 24.61
CA GLY A 235 27.46 -0.27 23.38
C GLY A 235 26.44 -0.70 22.31
N ALA A 236 25.20 -0.27 22.38
CA ALA A 236 24.22 -0.52 21.32
C ALA A 236 24.70 0.13 20.00
N PRO A 237 24.68 -0.61 18.87
CA PRO A 237 25.13 -0.09 17.56
C PRO A 237 24.11 0.87 16.92
N PHE A 238 23.23 1.49 17.72
CA PHE A 238 22.14 2.33 17.27
C PHE A 238 22.09 3.64 18.05
N HIS A 239 21.80 4.72 17.34
CA HIS A 239 21.34 5.96 17.96
C HIS A 239 19.87 5.83 18.31
N ALA A 240 19.46 6.28 19.51
CA ALA A 240 18.11 6.17 19.97
C ALA A 240 17.63 7.47 20.66
N VAL A 241 16.37 7.82 20.43
CA VAL A 241 15.70 8.95 21.08
C VAL A 241 14.40 8.45 21.68
N LEU A 242 14.16 8.76 22.94
CA LEU A 242 12.90 8.49 23.62
C LEU A 242 11.93 9.65 23.35
N ARG A 243 10.76 9.35 22.82
CA ARG A 243 9.69 10.34 22.60
C ARG A 243 8.45 9.96 23.39
N GLN A 244 7.83 10.96 24.02
CA GLN A 244 6.56 10.82 24.72
C GLN A 244 5.61 11.87 24.14
N GLY A 245 4.40 11.47 23.72
CA GLY A 245 3.31 12.34 23.30
C GLY A 245 3.65 13.80 23.00
N GLY A 246 4.33 14.09 21.87
CA GLY A 246 4.69 15.44 21.44
C GLY A 246 5.98 16.05 21.98
N HIS A 247 6.68 15.43 22.93
CA HIS A 247 7.95 15.95 23.44
C HIS A 247 9.09 14.95 23.25
N ALA A 248 10.16 15.39 22.59
CA ALA A 248 11.38 14.62 22.42
C ALA A 248 12.31 14.83 23.63
N ARG A 249 12.80 13.74 24.22
CA ARG A 249 13.95 13.76 25.14
C ARG A 249 15.05 12.90 24.52
N SER A 250 16.20 13.51 24.24
CA SER A 250 17.39 12.80 23.81
C SER A 250 17.93 11.97 24.99
N LEU A 251 18.23 10.71 24.73
CA LEU A 251 19.00 9.89 25.68
C LEU A 251 20.49 10.22 25.50
N PRO A 252 21.25 10.39 26.61
CA PRO A 252 22.69 10.56 26.51
C PRO A 252 23.31 9.31 25.86
N ALA A 253 24.34 9.54 25.03
CA ALA A 253 25.11 8.51 24.35
C ALA A 253 25.83 7.58 25.32
#